data_9396f64f1d74dec674d27ad6bde41645
#
_entry.id   9396f64f1d74dec674d27ad6bde41645
#
_cell.length_a   1.000
_cell.length_b   1.000
_cell.length_c   1.000
_cell.angle_alpha   90.00
_cell.angle_beta   90.00
_cell.angle_gamma   90.00
#
_symmetry.space_group_name_H-M   'P 1'
#
loop_
_entity.id
_entity.type
_entity.pdbx_description
1 polymer ?
#
loop_
_entity_poly.entity_id
_entity_poly.type
_entity_poly.pdbx_seq_one_letter_code
_entity_poly.pdbx_strand_id
1 'polypeptide(L)'
;MRCAAAGVWLSLSCAAFAQNYVQTNLVSDIAQPANANGSVVGVDPNLKNAWGLARGAASPWWVNNAGTGTSTLYTGAGTTVKLVVTVPNAKGITTPSEPTGMIFNGTTDFALAAGNPASFIFSTLNGTIAGWGPPATPVSAAGQSTAITKVDESKQGAAFTGLTWIEVDGAHFLLAADFARNRIEAFNANFQSANLAHMPFRDERVPPGFAPYNVQSVGDLVVVTYALQNSTRTGANDNCGEQCGFVAVFSSTGKFLLHLEDGPWLRAPWGVALAPRDFGFFSHDLLIGNRFGGTIAAFDPVSGKFLGNLLDSNDAPIAINGLWGLEFDNRGNNEAGTTANPSTGPALFFAAGIDGYAHGLFGTLTPTAAQLTAEDHE
;
A
#
# COMPACT_ATOMS: atom_id res chain seq x y z
N MET A 1 -1.62 -32.19 -66.62
CA MET A 1 -2.24 -32.32 -65.29
C MET A 1 -1.32 -31.58 -64.30
N ARG A 2 -1.80 -30.45 -63.81
CA ARG A 2 -1.11 -29.68 -62.76
C ARG A 2 -1.92 -29.84 -61.48
N CYS A 3 -1.37 -30.51 -60.48
CA CYS A 3 -2.00 -30.57 -59.15
C CYS A 3 -1.69 -29.28 -58.41
N ALA A 4 -2.72 -28.52 -58.05
CA ALA A 4 -2.67 -27.39 -57.13
C ALA A 4 -2.77 -27.94 -55.72
N ALA A 5 -1.71 -27.74 -54.91
CA ALA A 5 -1.73 -28.02 -53.46
C ALA A 5 -2.36 -26.81 -52.77
N ALA A 6 -3.54 -27.00 -52.17
CA ALA A 6 -4.18 -26.05 -51.28
C ALA A 6 -3.55 -26.14 -49.90
N GLY A 7 -2.77 -25.17 -49.52
CA GLY A 7 -2.23 -25.02 -48.14
C GLY A 7 -3.35 -24.53 -47.20
N VAL A 8 -3.70 -25.35 -46.24
CA VAL A 8 -4.58 -24.95 -45.12
C VAL A 8 -3.71 -24.22 -44.12
N TRP A 9 -3.91 -22.90 -44.02
CA TRP A 9 -3.36 -22.10 -42.93
C TRP A 9 -4.23 -22.32 -41.69
N LEU A 10 -3.77 -23.11 -40.73
CA LEU A 10 -4.31 -23.07 -39.37
C LEU A 10 -3.86 -21.76 -38.74
N SER A 11 -4.76 -20.80 -38.62
CA SER A 11 -4.59 -19.67 -37.70
C SER A 11 -4.72 -20.20 -36.28
N LEU A 12 -3.59 -20.37 -35.58
CA LEU A 12 -3.62 -20.43 -34.11
C LEU A 12 -4.11 -19.04 -33.64
N SER A 13 -5.36 -18.96 -33.26
CA SER A 13 -5.82 -17.86 -32.44
C SER A 13 -5.17 -18.07 -31.05
N CYS A 14 -4.08 -17.35 -30.74
CA CYS A 14 -3.70 -17.10 -29.36
C CYS A 14 -4.95 -16.48 -28.70
N ALA A 15 -5.63 -17.22 -27.85
CA ALA A 15 -6.56 -16.61 -26.92
C ALA A 15 -5.71 -15.68 -26.03
N ALA A 16 -5.81 -14.39 -26.28
CA ALA A 16 -5.31 -13.41 -25.32
C ALA A 16 -6.16 -13.60 -24.07
N PHE A 17 -5.57 -14.14 -23.03
CA PHE A 17 -6.23 -14.23 -21.71
C PHE A 17 -6.41 -12.80 -21.25
N ALA A 18 -7.66 -12.36 -21.11
CA ALA A 18 -7.98 -11.03 -20.65
C ALA A 18 -7.56 -10.92 -19.18
N GLN A 19 -6.66 -9.98 -18.86
CA GLN A 19 -6.11 -9.72 -17.52
C GLN A 19 -7.07 -8.88 -16.68
N ASN A 20 -8.37 -9.26 -16.62
CA ASN A 20 -9.45 -8.39 -16.19
C ASN A 20 -9.78 -8.58 -14.72
N TYR A 21 -9.87 -7.45 -14.04
CA TYR A 21 -10.22 -7.34 -12.63
C TYR A 21 -11.45 -6.45 -12.46
N VAL A 22 -12.22 -6.72 -11.42
CA VAL A 22 -13.41 -5.94 -11.06
C VAL A 22 -13.09 -5.07 -9.86
N GLN A 23 -13.26 -3.75 -10.02
CA GLN A 23 -13.18 -2.80 -8.91
C GLN A 23 -14.53 -2.73 -8.19
N THR A 24 -14.50 -2.87 -6.87
CA THR A 24 -15.64 -2.64 -5.98
C THR A 24 -15.31 -1.53 -5.00
N ASN A 25 -16.09 -0.44 -5.01
CA ASN A 25 -15.95 0.65 -4.07
C ASN A 25 -16.70 0.32 -2.78
N LEU A 26 -16.01 0.26 -1.66
CA LEU A 26 -16.58 -0.14 -0.38
C LEU A 26 -17.02 1.07 0.45
N VAL A 27 -16.09 2.01 0.74
CA VAL A 27 -16.36 3.18 1.58
C VAL A 27 -15.72 4.43 0.98
N SER A 28 -16.43 5.55 1.09
CA SER A 28 -15.91 6.89 0.79
C SER A 28 -16.49 7.90 1.78
N ASP A 29 -15.96 9.11 1.84
CA ASP A 29 -16.58 10.22 2.58
C ASP A 29 -17.74 10.86 1.82
N ILE A 30 -17.93 10.48 0.55
CA ILE A 30 -19.05 10.91 -0.32
C ILE A 30 -19.73 9.70 -0.95
N ALA A 31 -21.06 9.77 -1.11
CA ALA A 31 -21.86 8.63 -1.57
C ALA A 31 -21.62 8.25 -3.05
N GLN A 32 -21.23 9.21 -3.88
CA GLN A 32 -20.97 9.01 -5.31
C GLN A 32 -19.69 9.74 -5.72
N PRO A 33 -18.53 9.11 -5.52
CA PRO A 33 -17.25 9.68 -5.96
C PRO A 33 -17.23 9.85 -7.47
N ALA A 34 -16.89 11.02 -7.97
CA ALA A 34 -16.98 11.39 -9.39
C ALA A 34 -16.10 10.51 -10.32
N ASN A 35 -15.01 9.96 -9.78
CA ASN A 35 -14.03 9.16 -10.53
C ASN A 35 -13.95 7.71 -10.04
N ALA A 36 -14.95 7.24 -9.31
CA ALA A 36 -15.06 5.86 -8.90
C ALA A 36 -16.08 5.13 -9.81
N ASN A 37 -15.74 3.92 -10.23
CA ASN A 37 -16.65 3.08 -10.99
C ASN A 37 -17.82 2.62 -10.12
N GLY A 38 -18.89 3.41 -10.04
CA GLY A 38 -20.10 3.09 -9.29
C GLY A 38 -20.23 3.77 -7.91
N SER A 39 -21.33 3.46 -7.21
CA SER A 39 -21.61 3.94 -5.86
C SER A 39 -20.84 3.14 -4.81
N VAL A 40 -20.61 3.76 -3.64
CA VAL A 40 -20.01 3.08 -2.48
C VAL A 40 -21.07 2.34 -1.65
N VAL A 41 -20.64 1.34 -0.89
CA VAL A 41 -21.49 0.58 0.05
C VAL A 41 -21.72 1.42 1.31
N GLY A 42 -20.69 2.07 1.86
CA GLY A 42 -20.73 2.88 3.06
C GLY A 42 -20.23 4.30 2.88
N VAL A 43 -20.71 5.22 3.72
CA VAL A 43 -20.23 6.61 3.78
C VAL A 43 -19.66 6.88 5.16
N ASP A 44 -18.38 7.33 5.22
CA ASP A 44 -17.74 7.76 6.46
C ASP A 44 -17.06 9.13 6.24
N PRO A 45 -17.53 10.21 6.86
CA PRO A 45 -16.98 11.55 6.68
C PRO A 45 -15.52 11.70 7.14
N ASN A 46 -15.01 10.73 7.91
CA ASN A 46 -13.61 10.74 8.33
C ASN A 46 -12.66 10.24 7.23
N LEU A 47 -13.14 9.46 6.26
CA LEU A 47 -12.31 8.84 5.22
C LEU A 47 -11.90 9.87 4.16
N LYS A 48 -10.99 10.80 4.50
CA LYS A 48 -10.46 11.82 3.60
C LYS A 48 -8.99 11.59 3.32
N ASN A 49 -8.63 11.59 2.03
CA ASN A 49 -7.29 11.26 1.57
C ASN A 49 -6.81 9.96 2.22
N ALA A 50 -7.55 8.88 1.97
CA ALA A 50 -7.24 7.55 2.48
C ALA A 50 -5.88 7.10 1.93
N TRP A 51 -4.93 6.74 2.82
CA TRP A 51 -3.54 6.49 2.43
C TRP A 51 -3.13 5.04 2.75
N GLY A 52 -2.47 4.81 3.88
CA GLY A 52 -2.06 3.49 4.30
C GLY A 52 -3.21 2.63 4.80
N LEU A 53 -3.12 1.35 4.58
CA LEU A 53 -4.04 0.38 5.16
C LEU A 53 -3.26 -0.77 5.78
N ALA A 54 -3.81 -1.38 6.81
CA ALA A 54 -3.27 -2.55 7.46
C ALA A 54 -4.35 -3.36 8.15
N ARG A 55 -4.03 -4.63 8.40
CA ARG A 55 -4.93 -5.56 9.04
C ARG A 55 -4.17 -6.55 9.92
N GLY A 56 -4.66 -6.79 11.13
CA GLY A 56 -4.24 -7.92 11.95
C GLY A 56 -5.10 -9.15 11.68
N ALA A 57 -4.60 -10.33 12.05
CA ALA A 57 -5.26 -11.61 11.77
C ALA A 57 -6.73 -11.72 12.23
N ALA A 58 -7.12 -10.98 13.28
CA ALA A 58 -8.49 -10.95 13.81
C ALA A 58 -9.09 -9.54 13.87
N SER A 59 -8.48 -8.55 13.19
CA SER A 59 -8.97 -7.17 13.18
C SER A 59 -9.74 -6.85 11.90
N PRO A 60 -10.63 -5.85 11.90
CA PRO A 60 -11.09 -5.22 10.67
C PRO A 60 -9.93 -4.54 9.93
N TRP A 61 -10.19 -4.05 8.74
CA TRP A 61 -9.28 -3.19 7.99
C TRP A 61 -9.14 -1.83 8.69
N TRP A 62 -7.92 -1.40 8.88
CA TRP A 62 -7.57 -0.06 9.33
C TRP A 62 -7.14 0.76 8.14
N VAL A 63 -7.62 2.00 8.06
CA VAL A 63 -7.28 2.93 6.97
C VAL A 63 -6.87 4.27 7.56
N ASN A 64 -5.67 4.73 7.22
CA ASN A 64 -5.20 6.07 7.59
C ASN A 64 -5.84 7.13 6.72
N ASN A 65 -6.34 8.20 7.36
CA ASN A 65 -7.03 9.30 6.71
C ASN A 65 -6.18 10.57 6.87
N ALA A 66 -5.33 10.86 5.90
CA ALA A 66 -4.39 11.99 5.98
C ALA A 66 -5.14 13.33 6.09
N GLY A 67 -6.28 13.48 5.41
CA GLY A 67 -7.07 14.70 5.42
C GLY A 67 -7.75 15.02 6.77
N THR A 68 -7.97 14.02 7.63
CA THR A 68 -8.61 14.21 8.94
C THR A 68 -7.68 13.95 10.12
N GLY A 69 -6.48 13.40 9.90
CA GLY A 69 -5.55 13.04 10.97
C GLY A 69 -6.01 11.87 11.81
N THR A 70 -6.80 10.97 11.23
CA THR A 70 -7.40 9.82 11.92
C THR A 70 -7.05 8.50 11.24
N SER A 71 -7.33 7.40 11.94
CA SER A 71 -7.44 6.06 11.35
C SER A 71 -8.82 5.51 11.67
N THR A 72 -9.50 4.96 10.67
CA THR A 72 -10.85 4.41 10.74
C THR A 72 -10.87 2.95 10.35
N LEU A 73 -11.93 2.24 10.71
CA LEU A 73 -11.98 0.79 10.60
C LEU A 73 -13.20 0.33 9.82
N TYR A 74 -12.97 -0.65 8.93
CA TYR A 74 -14.02 -1.22 8.07
C TYR A 74 -13.93 -2.74 8.01
N THR A 75 -15.07 -3.40 7.89
CA THR A 75 -15.08 -4.82 7.50
C THR A 75 -14.67 -4.95 6.04
N GLY A 76 -14.29 -6.14 5.61
CA GLY A 76 -14.02 -6.41 4.18
C GLY A 76 -15.23 -6.20 3.26
N ALA A 77 -16.44 -6.10 3.82
CA ALA A 77 -17.66 -5.79 3.08
C ALA A 77 -18.01 -4.28 3.09
N GLY A 78 -17.15 -3.40 3.64
CA GLY A 78 -17.37 -1.96 3.67
C GLY A 78 -18.25 -1.46 4.83
N THR A 79 -18.57 -2.30 5.83
CA THR A 79 -19.29 -1.83 7.01
C THR A 79 -18.34 -1.10 7.96
N THR A 80 -18.70 0.12 8.36
CA THR A 80 -17.94 0.92 9.33
C THR A 80 -17.96 0.29 10.71
N VAL A 81 -16.80 0.15 11.34
CA VAL A 81 -16.65 -0.26 12.73
C VAL A 81 -16.57 1.01 13.60
N LYS A 82 -17.31 1.02 14.71
CA LYS A 82 -17.41 2.18 15.60
C LYS A 82 -16.10 2.36 16.41
N LEU A 83 -15.03 2.74 15.73
CA LEU A 83 -13.78 3.20 16.34
C LEU A 83 -13.12 4.20 15.41
N VAL A 84 -12.81 5.36 15.93
CA VAL A 84 -12.00 6.38 15.25
C VAL A 84 -10.80 6.69 16.13
N VAL A 85 -9.60 6.49 15.60
CA VAL A 85 -8.34 6.75 16.29
C VAL A 85 -7.73 8.03 15.77
N THR A 86 -7.62 9.05 16.63
CA THR A 86 -6.83 10.24 16.31
C THR A 86 -5.35 9.90 16.34
N VAL A 87 -4.66 10.16 15.24
CA VAL A 87 -3.20 10.06 15.15
C VAL A 87 -2.62 11.43 15.52
N PRO A 88 -1.85 11.54 16.61
CA PRO A 88 -1.36 12.83 17.09
C PRO A 88 -0.40 13.49 16.10
N ASN A 89 -0.48 14.82 16.03
CA ASN A 89 0.49 15.62 15.30
C ASN A 89 1.77 15.86 16.13
N ALA A 90 2.79 16.39 15.49
CA ALA A 90 3.96 16.92 16.15
C ALA A 90 3.58 18.01 17.17
N LYS A 91 4.35 18.12 18.23
CA LYS A 91 4.03 19.02 19.35
C LYS A 91 3.89 20.49 18.90
N GLY A 92 2.72 21.06 19.15
CA GLY A 92 2.40 22.46 18.84
C GLY A 92 1.79 22.68 17.46
N ILE A 93 1.60 21.65 16.66
CA ILE A 93 0.91 21.71 15.36
C ILE A 93 -0.57 21.37 15.58
N THR A 94 -1.46 22.20 15.06
CA THR A 94 -2.92 22.08 15.23
C THR A 94 -3.68 21.62 13.99
N THR A 95 -3.00 21.53 12.84
CA THR A 95 -3.55 20.92 11.60
C THR A 95 -3.63 19.41 11.75
N PRO A 96 -4.35 18.69 10.88
CA PRO A 96 -4.28 17.24 10.84
C PRO A 96 -2.85 16.71 10.76
N SER A 97 -2.58 15.57 11.40
CA SER A 97 -1.24 14.97 11.43
C SER A 97 -0.80 14.34 10.10
N GLU A 98 -1.73 14.19 9.17
CA GLU A 98 -1.52 13.57 7.86
C GLU A 98 -0.89 12.17 7.97
N PRO A 99 -1.58 11.20 8.62
CA PRO A 99 -1.09 9.82 8.73
C PRO A 99 -0.97 9.17 7.35
N THR A 100 0.17 8.51 7.12
CA THR A 100 0.59 7.92 5.85
C THR A 100 0.66 6.39 5.95
N GLY A 101 1.86 5.82 6.03
CA GLY A 101 2.07 4.40 6.23
C GLY A 101 1.57 3.92 7.60
N MET A 102 1.18 2.65 7.66
CA MET A 102 0.79 1.99 8.91
C MET A 102 1.10 0.51 8.86
N ILE A 103 1.24 -0.08 10.04
CA ILE A 103 1.45 -1.52 10.20
C ILE A 103 0.59 -2.08 11.33
N PHE A 104 0.24 -3.35 11.23
CA PHE A 104 -0.14 -4.19 12.35
C PHE A 104 1.11 -4.73 13.03
N ASN A 105 1.21 -4.57 14.36
CA ASN A 105 2.26 -5.16 15.16
C ASN A 105 1.75 -6.45 15.82
N GLY A 106 2.17 -7.59 15.29
CA GLY A 106 1.87 -8.91 15.85
C GLY A 106 2.84 -9.37 16.93
N THR A 107 3.79 -8.51 17.35
CA THR A 107 4.85 -8.84 18.32
C THR A 107 4.55 -8.29 19.71
N THR A 108 5.35 -8.65 20.70
CA THR A 108 5.31 -8.08 22.06
C THR A 108 6.18 -6.83 22.20
N ASP A 109 6.88 -6.43 21.15
CA ASP A 109 7.72 -5.24 21.08
C ASP A 109 6.92 -3.97 20.79
N PHE A 110 7.59 -2.85 20.68
CA PHE A 110 6.98 -1.54 20.41
C PHE A 110 5.98 -1.13 21.50
N ALA A 111 6.41 -1.23 22.77
CA ALA A 111 5.56 -0.95 23.91
C ALA A 111 5.18 0.54 24.03
N LEU A 112 3.90 0.81 24.20
CA LEU A 112 3.34 2.12 24.52
C LEU A 112 3.51 2.48 25.99
N ALA A 113 3.36 1.47 26.85
CA ALA A 113 3.62 1.48 28.28
C ALA A 113 4.15 0.09 28.70
N ALA A 114 4.62 -0.05 29.92
CA ALA A 114 5.15 -1.33 30.41
C ALA A 114 4.12 -2.47 30.22
N GLY A 115 4.51 -3.50 29.46
CA GLY A 115 3.68 -4.66 29.15
C GLY A 115 2.51 -4.40 28.18
N ASN A 116 2.46 -3.24 27.53
CA ASN A 116 1.39 -2.88 26.59
C ASN A 116 1.97 -2.53 25.21
N PRO A 117 2.20 -3.50 24.31
CA PRO A 117 2.66 -3.22 22.95
C PRO A 117 1.61 -2.46 22.15
N ALA A 118 2.06 -1.67 21.18
CA ALA A 118 1.17 -1.14 20.15
C ALA A 118 0.58 -2.28 19.33
N SER A 119 -0.72 -2.25 19.06
CA SER A 119 -1.34 -3.16 18.07
C SER A 119 -1.20 -2.63 16.65
N PHE A 120 -1.29 -1.30 16.50
CA PHE A 120 -1.08 -0.61 15.23
C PHE A 120 -0.12 0.56 15.42
N ILE A 121 0.72 0.79 14.42
CA ILE A 121 1.72 1.86 14.42
C ILE A 121 1.55 2.67 13.15
N PHE A 122 1.59 3.99 13.26
CA PHE A 122 1.31 4.97 12.22
C PHE A 122 2.49 5.89 12.03
N SER A 123 2.84 6.21 10.78
CA SER A 123 3.73 7.29 10.43
C SER A 123 2.96 8.49 9.88
N THR A 124 3.55 9.70 9.92
CA THR A 124 2.91 10.93 9.44
C THR A 124 3.82 11.77 8.57
N LEU A 125 3.24 12.58 7.69
CA LEU A 125 3.99 13.57 6.90
C LEU A 125 4.66 14.64 7.78
N ASN A 126 4.16 14.83 9.00
CA ASN A 126 4.72 15.79 9.95
C ASN A 126 5.89 15.20 10.77
N GLY A 127 6.43 14.05 10.36
CA GLY A 127 7.64 13.46 10.94
C GLY A 127 7.43 12.81 12.31
N THR A 128 6.23 12.29 12.60
CA THR A 128 5.97 11.54 13.82
C THR A 128 5.68 10.06 13.55
N ILE A 129 5.96 9.21 14.54
CA ILE A 129 5.48 7.83 14.60
C ILE A 129 4.68 7.69 15.90
N ALA A 130 3.45 7.18 15.78
CA ALA A 130 2.55 6.97 16.91
C ALA A 130 2.06 5.53 16.94
N GLY A 131 1.78 5.00 18.13
CA GLY A 131 1.25 3.66 18.32
C GLY A 131 -0.12 3.68 19.01
N TRP A 132 -0.95 2.71 18.68
CA TRP A 132 -2.24 2.48 19.32
C TRP A 132 -2.36 1.02 19.79
N GLY A 133 -2.88 0.82 20.99
CA GLY A 133 -3.16 -0.52 21.56
C GLY A 133 -3.75 -0.39 22.96
N PRO A 134 -4.94 -0.95 23.24
CA PRO A 134 -5.49 -1.03 24.57
C PRO A 134 -4.64 -1.94 25.48
N PRO A 135 -4.58 -1.66 26.81
CA PRO A 135 -5.27 -0.58 27.52
C PRO A 135 -4.54 0.76 27.52
N ALA A 136 -3.32 0.87 26.93
CA ALA A 136 -2.55 2.12 26.94
C ALA A 136 -3.27 3.28 26.22
N THR A 137 -4.10 2.97 25.21
CA THR A 137 -4.92 3.92 24.46
C THR A 137 -6.39 3.59 24.66
N PRO A 138 -7.04 4.09 25.75
CA PRO A 138 -8.42 3.74 26.05
C PRO A 138 -9.37 4.21 24.98
N VAL A 139 -10.45 3.44 24.78
CA VAL A 139 -11.53 3.75 23.85
C VAL A 139 -12.73 4.29 24.65
N SER A 140 -13.22 5.46 24.29
CA SER A 140 -14.41 6.06 24.91
C SER A 140 -15.70 5.30 24.52
N ALA A 141 -16.78 5.51 25.26
CA ALA A 141 -18.10 4.96 24.91
C ALA A 141 -18.60 5.44 23.53
N ALA A 142 -18.12 6.59 23.07
CA ALA A 142 -18.40 7.11 21.72
C ALA A 142 -17.56 6.43 20.62
N GLY A 143 -16.62 5.54 20.96
CA GLY A 143 -15.73 4.90 20.00
C GLY A 143 -14.56 5.79 19.58
N GLN A 144 -14.17 6.78 20.40
CA GLN A 144 -13.02 7.64 20.12
C GLN A 144 -11.81 7.19 20.93
N SER A 145 -10.64 7.19 20.31
CA SER A 145 -9.35 6.91 20.95
C SER A 145 -8.28 7.81 20.37
N THR A 146 -7.12 7.89 21.03
CA THR A 146 -5.97 8.65 20.54
C THR A 146 -4.73 7.80 20.66
N ALA A 147 -3.96 7.69 19.59
CA ALA A 147 -2.66 7.04 19.57
C ALA A 147 -1.63 7.83 20.41
N ILE A 148 -0.55 7.18 20.81
CA ILE A 148 0.52 7.78 21.60
C ILE A 148 1.72 8.03 20.68
N THR A 149 2.18 9.29 20.58
CA THR A 149 3.41 9.63 19.86
C THR A 149 4.62 9.01 20.56
N LYS A 150 5.41 8.25 19.82
CA LYS A 150 6.63 7.57 20.30
C LYS A 150 7.89 8.15 19.67
N VAL A 151 7.79 8.68 18.44
CA VAL A 151 8.88 9.37 17.74
C VAL A 151 8.36 10.74 17.28
N ASP A 152 9.14 11.78 17.45
CA ASP A 152 8.88 13.13 16.92
C ASP A 152 10.19 13.68 16.35
N GLU A 153 10.33 13.58 15.02
CA GLU A 153 11.45 14.12 14.25
C GLU A 153 11.04 15.31 13.37
N SER A 154 9.92 15.94 13.71
CA SER A 154 9.39 17.10 13.00
C SER A 154 10.38 18.27 12.98
N LYS A 155 11.09 18.50 14.09
CA LYS A 155 12.12 19.54 14.19
C LYS A 155 13.35 19.27 13.33
N GLN A 156 13.61 18.02 13.01
CA GLN A 156 14.67 17.58 12.11
C GLN A 156 14.24 17.63 10.63
N GLY A 157 12.99 18.02 10.37
CA GLY A 157 12.44 18.13 9.02
C GLY A 157 12.10 16.79 8.39
N ALA A 158 11.79 15.77 9.18
CA ALA A 158 11.32 14.48 8.68
C ALA A 158 9.94 14.60 8.04
N ALA A 159 9.68 13.78 7.00
CA ALA A 159 8.36 13.53 6.46
C ALA A 159 8.27 12.03 6.16
N PHE A 160 7.61 11.29 7.04
CA PHE A 160 7.48 9.85 6.90
C PHE A 160 6.31 9.51 5.98
N THR A 161 6.60 8.98 4.81
CA THR A 161 5.59 8.64 3.79
C THR A 161 5.23 7.17 3.74
N GLY A 162 6.02 6.30 4.35
CA GLY A 162 5.79 4.85 4.42
C GLY A 162 6.36 4.27 5.71
N LEU A 163 5.84 3.12 6.13
CA LEU A 163 6.25 2.43 7.37
C LEU A 163 6.10 0.92 7.19
N THR A 164 7.12 0.19 7.62
CA THR A 164 7.06 -1.27 7.78
C THR A 164 7.85 -1.71 9.01
N TRP A 165 7.82 -3.00 9.32
CA TRP A 165 8.73 -3.58 10.29
C TRP A 165 9.46 -4.78 9.69
N ILE A 166 10.64 -5.06 10.23
CA ILE A 166 11.51 -6.19 9.87
C ILE A 166 12.03 -6.88 11.12
N GLU A 167 12.43 -8.13 10.94
CA GLU A 167 13.21 -8.86 11.92
C GLU A 167 14.64 -9.08 11.40
N VAL A 168 15.62 -8.77 12.23
CA VAL A 168 17.04 -9.00 11.95
C VAL A 168 17.69 -9.62 13.18
N ASP A 169 18.24 -10.80 13.05
CA ASP A 169 18.89 -11.55 14.14
C ASP A 169 18.01 -11.70 15.40
N GLY A 170 16.71 -11.89 15.21
CA GLY A 170 15.73 -12.02 16.29
C GLY A 170 15.32 -10.71 16.97
N ALA A 171 15.75 -9.56 16.46
CA ALA A 171 15.33 -8.23 16.91
C ALA A 171 14.42 -7.56 15.90
N HIS A 172 13.36 -6.89 16.37
CA HIS A 172 12.43 -6.17 15.52
C HIS A 172 12.83 -4.69 15.38
N PHE A 173 12.70 -4.18 14.14
CA PHE A 173 12.94 -2.79 13.80
C PHE A 173 11.78 -2.24 12.97
N LEU A 174 11.37 -1.01 13.24
CA LEU A 174 10.57 -0.25 12.29
C LEU A 174 11.49 0.36 11.23
N LEU A 175 11.04 0.35 9.99
CA LEU A 175 11.63 1.11 8.89
C LEU A 175 10.63 2.16 8.44
N ALA A 176 11.06 3.42 8.39
CA ALA A 176 10.25 4.53 7.91
C ALA A 176 10.90 5.17 6.67
N ALA A 177 10.12 5.35 5.60
CA ALA A 177 10.55 6.10 4.43
C ALA A 177 10.49 7.60 4.75
N ASP A 178 11.63 8.20 5.08
CA ASP A 178 11.75 9.63 5.27
C ASP A 178 11.99 10.31 3.92
N PHE A 179 10.90 10.65 3.29
CA PHE A 179 10.91 11.23 1.96
C PHE A 179 11.62 12.58 1.92
N ALA A 180 11.42 13.42 2.95
CA ALA A 180 12.03 14.75 2.99
C ALA A 180 13.56 14.69 3.08
N ARG A 181 14.10 13.75 3.85
CA ARG A 181 15.54 13.60 4.06
C ARG A 181 16.20 12.56 3.15
N ASN A 182 15.43 11.98 2.20
CA ASN A 182 15.89 11.01 1.21
C ASN A 182 16.63 9.81 1.82
N ARG A 183 15.97 9.12 2.76
CA ARG A 183 16.55 7.95 3.42
C ARG A 183 15.48 7.04 4.03
N ILE A 184 15.85 5.79 4.28
CA ILE A 184 15.11 4.92 5.18
C ILE A 184 15.67 5.12 6.59
N GLU A 185 14.80 5.37 7.55
CA GLU A 185 15.15 5.41 8.97
C GLU A 185 14.69 4.17 9.68
N ALA A 186 15.50 3.75 10.65
CA ALA A 186 15.18 2.58 11.45
C ALA A 186 15.02 2.97 12.92
N PHE A 187 14.07 2.30 13.58
CA PHE A 187 13.82 2.43 15.01
C PHE A 187 13.76 1.03 15.64
N ASN A 188 14.41 0.85 16.78
CA ASN A 188 14.41 -0.42 17.50
C ASN A 188 13.05 -0.67 18.19
N ALA A 189 12.91 -1.82 18.85
CA ALA A 189 11.72 -2.26 19.58
C ALA A 189 11.22 -1.26 20.66
N ASN A 190 12.05 -0.31 21.07
CA ASN A 190 11.72 0.74 22.03
C ASN A 190 11.45 2.11 21.35
N PHE A 191 11.25 2.15 20.04
CA PHE A 191 11.10 3.37 19.23
C PHE A 191 12.30 4.32 19.25
N GLN A 192 13.47 3.82 19.62
CA GLN A 192 14.69 4.61 19.58
C GLN A 192 15.34 4.48 18.20
N SER A 193 15.89 5.59 17.70
CA SER A 193 16.64 5.57 16.44
C SER A 193 17.73 4.49 16.49
N ALA A 194 17.75 3.65 15.48
CA ALA A 194 18.69 2.57 15.31
C ALA A 194 19.62 2.88 14.14
N ASN A 195 20.92 2.81 14.40
CA ASN A 195 21.89 2.95 13.31
C ASN A 195 22.09 1.59 12.64
N LEU A 196 21.41 1.38 11.54
CA LEU A 196 21.64 0.23 10.66
C LEU A 196 22.81 0.53 9.70
N ALA A 197 23.97 0.93 10.23
CA ALA A 197 25.13 1.46 9.49
C ALA A 197 25.60 0.57 8.32
N HIS A 198 25.21 -0.70 8.31
CA HIS A 198 25.49 -1.66 7.26
C HIS A 198 24.26 -2.01 6.40
N MET A 199 23.15 -1.28 6.57
CA MET A 199 21.85 -1.53 5.93
C MET A 199 21.31 -0.25 5.27
N PRO A 200 21.91 0.21 4.17
CA PRO A 200 21.55 1.53 3.62
C PRO A 200 20.20 1.55 2.91
N PHE A 201 19.58 0.39 2.58
CA PHE A 201 18.37 0.32 1.74
C PHE A 201 18.46 1.28 0.55
N ARG A 202 19.61 1.30 -0.10
CA ARG A 202 19.94 2.23 -1.18
C ARG A 202 20.22 1.50 -2.48
N ASP A 203 19.59 1.97 -3.55
CA ASP A 203 19.93 1.62 -4.92
C ASP A 203 20.63 2.80 -5.59
N GLU A 204 21.89 2.62 -5.99
CA GLU A 204 22.71 3.68 -6.61
C GLU A 204 22.26 4.04 -8.04
N ARG A 205 21.35 3.24 -8.63
CA ARG A 205 20.77 3.51 -9.96
C ARG A 205 19.65 4.54 -9.90
N VAL A 206 19.07 4.76 -8.71
CA VAL A 206 18.03 5.78 -8.52
C VAL A 206 18.63 7.17 -8.65
N PRO A 207 18.19 8.00 -9.64
CA PRO A 207 18.78 9.30 -9.90
C PRO A 207 18.62 10.28 -8.74
N PRO A 208 19.48 11.31 -8.65
CA PRO A 208 19.30 12.41 -7.71
C PRO A 208 17.93 13.09 -7.87
N GLY A 209 17.32 13.48 -6.75
CA GLY A 209 15.99 14.11 -6.70
C GLY A 209 14.88 13.11 -6.42
N PHE A 210 15.10 11.82 -6.63
CA PHE A 210 14.18 10.78 -6.15
C PHE A 210 14.50 10.38 -4.72
N ALA A 211 13.46 10.11 -3.95
CA ALA A 211 13.59 9.71 -2.55
C ALA A 211 12.70 8.49 -2.26
N PRO A 212 13.01 7.68 -1.21
CA PRO A 212 12.16 6.60 -0.74
C PRO A 212 10.76 7.12 -0.43
N TYR A 213 9.74 6.62 -1.15
CA TYR A 213 8.37 7.08 -1.05
C TYR A 213 7.48 6.12 -0.25
N ASN A 214 7.76 4.83 -0.34
CA ASN A 214 7.26 3.81 0.57
C ASN A 214 8.35 2.80 0.88
N VAL A 215 8.17 2.08 1.97
CA VAL A 215 8.94 0.92 2.37
C VAL A 215 7.97 -0.15 2.87
N GLN A 216 8.04 -1.36 2.31
CA GLN A 216 7.12 -2.45 2.59
C GLN A 216 7.87 -3.77 2.75
N SER A 217 7.61 -4.51 3.83
CA SER A 217 8.07 -5.90 3.95
C SER A 217 7.18 -6.82 3.10
N VAL A 218 7.81 -7.70 2.34
CA VAL A 218 7.15 -8.75 1.56
C VAL A 218 7.87 -10.07 1.86
N GLY A 219 7.33 -10.85 2.78
CA GLY A 219 8.06 -11.98 3.37
C GLY A 219 9.36 -11.50 4.03
N ASP A 220 10.49 -12.12 3.66
CA ASP A 220 11.83 -11.76 4.15
C ASP A 220 12.49 -10.64 3.33
N LEU A 221 11.78 -10.06 2.37
CA LEU A 221 12.27 -8.98 1.52
C LEU A 221 11.72 -7.63 1.94
N VAL A 222 12.44 -6.58 1.58
CA VAL A 222 12.01 -5.19 1.75
C VAL A 222 11.95 -4.52 0.39
N VAL A 223 10.78 -4.07 0.00
CA VAL A 223 10.56 -3.31 -1.23
C VAL A 223 10.55 -1.83 -0.89
N VAL A 224 11.37 -1.04 -1.57
CA VAL A 224 11.39 0.42 -1.46
C VAL A 224 10.98 1.01 -2.80
N THR A 225 9.95 1.86 -2.76
CA THR A 225 9.54 2.65 -3.92
C THR A 225 10.13 4.04 -3.83
N TYR A 226 10.39 4.67 -4.97
CA TYR A 226 11.00 5.99 -5.05
C TYR A 226 10.16 6.90 -5.94
N ALA A 227 10.01 8.16 -5.53
CA ALA A 227 9.34 9.18 -6.31
C ALA A 227 10.20 10.46 -6.38
N LEU A 228 10.04 11.24 -7.46
CA LEU A 228 10.69 12.54 -7.59
C LEU A 228 10.13 13.49 -6.53
N GLN A 229 11.01 14.11 -5.73
CA GLN A 229 10.61 15.08 -4.72
C GLN A 229 10.07 16.36 -5.35
N ASN A 230 9.00 16.93 -4.79
CA ASN A 230 8.61 18.31 -5.07
C ASN A 230 9.59 19.31 -4.43
N SER A 231 9.41 20.61 -4.69
CA SER A 231 10.29 21.65 -4.17
C SER A 231 10.32 21.78 -2.65
N THR A 232 9.25 21.36 -1.97
CA THR A 232 9.16 21.35 -0.50
C THR A 232 9.64 20.05 0.13
N ARG A 233 9.88 19.00 -0.68
CA ARG A 233 10.27 17.66 -0.27
C ARG A 233 9.26 16.95 0.64
N THR A 234 8.01 17.39 0.62
CA THR A 234 6.92 16.78 1.42
C THR A 234 5.98 15.93 0.59
N GLY A 235 6.20 15.84 -0.70
CA GLY A 235 5.38 15.03 -1.60
C GLY A 235 6.05 14.83 -2.96
N ALA A 236 5.53 13.89 -3.74
CA ALA A 236 6.02 13.62 -5.08
C ALA A 236 5.66 14.77 -6.06
N ASN A 237 6.54 14.97 -7.02
CA ASN A 237 6.38 15.96 -8.08
C ASN A 237 5.66 15.33 -9.27
N ASP A 238 4.55 15.93 -9.70
CA ASP A 238 3.72 15.46 -10.83
C ASP A 238 4.38 15.76 -12.18
N ASN A 239 5.30 16.73 -12.25
CA ASN A 239 6.05 17.09 -13.46
C ASN A 239 7.33 16.25 -13.60
N CYS A 240 7.23 14.95 -13.39
CA CYS A 240 8.37 14.03 -13.39
C CYS A 240 8.70 13.42 -14.77
N GLY A 241 7.99 13.79 -15.83
CA GLY A 241 8.23 13.26 -17.17
C GLY A 241 7.75 11.81 -17.35
N GLU A 242 8.39 11.09 -18.28
CA GLU A 242 8.04 9.69 -18.56
C GLU A 242 8.53 8.73 -17.48
N GLN A 243 9.72 8.98 -16.91
CA GLN A 243 10.30 8.17 -15.84
C GLN A 243 10.06 8.83 -14.49
N CYS A 244 8.99 8.43 -13.85
CA CYS A 244 8.40 9.12 -12.72
C CYS A 244 8.49 8.35 -11.41
N GLY A 245 9.26 7.27 -11.37
CA GLY A 245 9.46 6.46 -10.18
C GLY A 245 10.36 5.26 -10.42
N PHE A 246 10.83 4.69 -9.32
CA PHE A 246 11.66 3.51 -9.30
C PHE A 246 11.22 2.59 -8.17
N VAL A 247 11.59 1.31 -8.29
CA VAL A 247 11.35 0.32 -7.23
C VAL A 247 12.57 -0.58 -7.10
N ALA A 248 13.02 -0.77 -5.88
CA ALA A 248 14.12 -1.68 -5.58
C ALA A 248 13.75 -2.65 -4.44
N VAL A 249 14.30 -3.86 -4.52
CA VAL A 249 14.12 -4.92 -3.54
C VAL A 249 15.42 -5.15 -2.79
N PHE A 250 15.31 -5.29 -1.49
CA PHE A 250 16.41 -5.49 -0.56
C PHE A 250 16.15 -6.72 0.32
N SER A 251 17.20 -7.29 0.90
CA SER A 251 17.05 -8.21 2.03
C SER A 251 16.58 -7.45 3.28
N SER A 252 16.12 -8.15 4.31
CA SER A 252 15.83 -7.56 5.63
C SER A 252 17.04 -6.82 6.24
N THR A 253 18.27 -7.19 5.83
CA THR A 253 19.50 -6.51 6.25
C THR A 253 19.89 -5.33 5.35
N GLY A 254 19.02 -4.86 4.46
CA GLY A 254 19.25 -3.69 3.59
C GLY A 254 20.22 -3.92 2.42
N LYS A 255 20.64 -5.19 2.18
CA LYS A 255 21.45 -5.51 1.00
C LYS A 255 20.58 -5.41 -0.24
N PHE A 256 21.05 -4.64 -1.23
CA PHE A 256 20.42 -4.55 -2.54
C PHE A 256 20.37 -5.94 -3.23
N LEU A 257 19.20 -6.30 -3.76
CA LEU A 257 18.96 -7.57 -4.45
C LEU A 257 18.50 -7.37 -5.89
N LEU A 258 17.51 -6.50 -6.13
CA LEU A 258 16.86 -6.35 -7.41
C LEU A 258 16.38 -4.92 -7.62
N HIS A 259 16.46 -4.44 -8.85
CA HIS A 259 15.81 -3.23 -9.34
C HIS A 259 14.75 -3.64 -10.35
N LEU A 260 13.52 -3.22 -10.16
CA LEU A 260 12.45 -3.53 -11.11
C LEU A 260 12.67 -2.76 -12.41
N GLU A 261 12.20 -3.32 -13.51
CA GLU A 261 12.34 -2.72 -14.85
C GLU A 261 11.74 -1.31 -14.89
N ASP A 262 12.57 -0.35 -15.26
CA ASP A 262 12.20 1.06 -15.38
C ASP A 262 11.32 1.31 -16.60
N GLY A 263 10.33 2.19 -16.46
CA GLY A 263 9.50 2.56 -17.58
C GLY A 263 8.33 3.47 -17.21
N PRO A 264 7.51 3.86 -18.21
CA PRO A 264 6.38 4.77 -18.00
C PRO A 264 5.25 4.16 -17.15
N TRP A 265 5.34 2.89 -16.84
CA TRP A 265 4.44 2.17 -15.94
C TRP A 265 4.72 2.42 -14.44
N LEU A 266 5.81 3.12 -14.08
CA LEU A 266 6.11 3.56 -12.71
C LEU A 266 5.93 5.08 -12.59
N ARG A 267 4.84 5.51 -11.92
CA ARG A 267 4.46 6.92 -11.79
C ARG A 267 4.20 7.31 -10.33
N ALA A 268 5.26 7.70 -9.62
CA ALA A 268 5.27 7.90 -8.17
C ALA A 268 4.70 6.66 -7.45
N PRO A 269 5.33 5.49 -7.59
CA PRO A 269 4.87 4.24 -7.00
C PRO A 269 4.85 4.35 -5.48
N TRP A 270 3.75 3.85 -4.86
CA TRP A 270 3.61 3.80 -3.42
C TRP A 270 3.08 2.44 -2.94
N GLY A 271 1.95 1.98 -3.47
CA GLY A 271 1.35 0.71 -3.08
C GLY A 271 2.25 -0.47 -3.47
N VAL A 272 2.41 -1.43 -2.56
CA VAL A 272 3.17 -2.66 -2.82
C VAL A 272 2.40 -3.84 -2.26
N ALA A 273 2.17 -4.87 -3.06
CA ALA A 273 1.57 -6.12 -2.62
C ALA A 273 2.11 -7.29 -3.43
N LEU A 274 2.34 -8.45 -2.80
CA LEU A 274 2.63 -9.69 -3.51
C LEU A 274 1.33 -10.43 -3.73
N ALA A 275 0.99 -10.71 -4.98
CA ALA A 275 -0.24 -11.41 -5.32
C ALA A 275 -0.20 -12.85 -4.80
N PRO A 276 -1.26 -13.30 -4.11
CA PRO A 276 -1.35 -14.68 -3.67
C PRO A 276 -1.67 -15.59 -4.86
N ARG A 277 -1.58 -16.90 -4.64
CA ARG A 277 -2.14 -17.88 -5.53
C ARG A 277 -3.62 -17.58 -5.80
N ASP A 278 -4.09 -17.90 -6.96
CA ASP A 278 -5.48 -17.71 -7.39
C ASP A 278 -5.91 -16.24 -7.58
N PHE A 279 -4.96 -15.31 -7.73
CA PHE A 279 -5.26 -13.92 -8.15
C PHE A 279 -5.39 -13.76 -9.68
N GLY A 280 -5.52 -14.85 -10.40
CA GLY A 280 -5.61 -14.87 -11.86
C GLY A 280 -4.25 -14.76 -12.54
N PHE A 281 -4.20 -14.07 -13.67
CA PHE A 281 -3.01 -13.98 -14.52
C PHE A 281 -1.75 -13.47 -13.80
N PHE A 282 -1.90 -12.60 -12.81
CA PHE A 282 -0.80 -12.05 -12.01
C PHE A 282 -0.64 -12.73 -10.65
N SER A 283 -1.04 -14.01 -10.52
CA SER A 283 -0.74 -14.80 -9.32
C SER A 283 0.77 -14.86 -9.10
N HIS A 284 1.20 -14.74 -7.84
CA HIS A 284 2.61 -14.72 -7.40
C HIS A 284 3.45 -13.51 -7.85
N ASP A 285 2.88 -12.56 -8.59
CA ASP A 285 3.58 -11.37 -9.07
C ASP A 285 3.60 -10.24 -8.04
N LEU A 286 4.62 -9.38 -8.14
CA LEU A 286 4.74 -8.17 -7.32
C LEU A 286 3.93 -7.04 -7.95
N LEU A 287 2.90 -6.59 -7.25
CA LEU A 287 2.01 -5.51 -7.68
C LEU A 287 2.47 -4.16 -7.13
N ILE A 288 2.61 -3.18 -8.01
CA ILE A 288 3.06 -1.82 -7.68
C ILE A 288 1.97 -0.82 -8.07
N GLY A 289 1.38 -0.18 -7.07
CA GLY A 289 0.36 0.85 -7.24
C GLY A 289 0.98 2.24 -7.42
N ASN A 290 0.52 2.95 -8.43
CA ASN A 290 1.00 4.27 -8.82
C ASN A 290 0.08 5.38 -8.31
N ARG A 291 0.62 6.34 -7.57
CA ARG A 291 -0.12 7.53 -7.14
C ARG A 291 -0.60 8.37 -8.31
N PHE A 292 0.25 8.58 -9.32
CA PHE A 292 -0.12 9.30 -10.52
C PHE A 292 -0.67 8.35 -11.58
N GLY A 293 -1.85 8.65 -12.07
CA GLY A 293 -2.59 7.81 -13.01
C GLY A 293 -3.36 6.67 -12.34
N GLY A 294 -3.03 6.28 -11.12
CA GLY A 294 -3.77 5.27 -10.35
C GLY A 294 -3.70 3.85 -10.91
N THR A 295 -2.73 3.57 -11.78
CA THR A 295 -2.54 2.23 -12.37
C THR A 295 -1.83 1.30 -11.40
N ILE A 296 -2.00 -0.01 -11.60
CA ILE A 296 -1.29 -1.05 -10.86
C ILE A 296 -0.50 -1.87 -11.87
N ALA A 297 0.82 -1.81 -11.74
CA ALA A 297 1.77 -2.53 -12.57
C ALA A 297 2.20 -3.83 -11.89
N ALA A 298 2.22 -4.93 -12.63
CA ALA A 298 2.69 -6.23 -12.18
C ALA A 298 4.11 -6.50 -12.67
N PHE A 299 4.92 -7.09 -11.79
CA PHE A 299 6.31 -7.44 -12.07
C PHE A 299 6.61 -8.86 -11.60
N ASP A 300 7.41 -9.57 -12.38
CA ASP A 300 7.99 -10.82 -11.94
C ASP A 300 8.92 -10.57 -10.74
N PRO A 301 8.67 -11.19 -9.59
CA PRO A 301 9.40 -10.88 -8.35
C PRO A 301 10.85 -11.39 -8.36
N VAL A 302 11.22 -12.26 -9.31
CA VAL A 302 12.55 -12.87 -9.42
C VAL A 302 13.43 -12.09 -10.38
N SER A 303 12.91 -11.78 -11.57
CA SER A 303 13.66 -11.06 -12.61
C SER A 303 13.50 -9.55 -12.57
N GLY A 304 12.44 -9.05 -11.91
CA GLY A 304 12.07 -7.63 -11.88
C GLY A 304 11.46 -7.12 -13.18
N LYS A 305 11.12 -8.00 -14.11
CA LYS A 305 10.54 -7.59 -15.40
C LYS A 305 9.11 -7.13 -15.25
N PHE A 306 8.74 -6.07 -15.98
CA PHE A 306 7.36 -5.64 -16.13
C PHE A 306 6.55 -6.66 -16.93
N LEU A 307 5.42 -7.08 -16.41
CA LEU A 307 4.54 -8.08 -17.01
C LEU A 307 3.28 -7.46 -17.64
N GLY A 308 2.83 -6.32 -17.12
CA GLY A 308 1.63 -5.64 -17.58
C GLY A 308 0.96 -4.83 -16.48
N ASN A 309 -0.15 -4.18 -16.81
CA ASN A 309 -1.01 -3.53 -15.84
C ASN A 309 -2.25 -4.39 -15.55
N LEU A 310 -2.82 -4.26 -14.36
CA LEU A 310 -4.15 -4.79 -14.09
C LEU A 310 -5.16 -4.06 -14.99
N LEU A 311 -5.99 -4.82 -15.73
CA LEU A 311 -6.97 -4.30 -16.68
C LEU A 311 -8.39 -4.42 -16.15
N ASP A 312 -9.27 -3.52 -16.58
CA ASP A 312 -10.71 -3.59 -16.35
C ASP A 312 -11.41 -4.53 -17.38
N SER A 313 -12.72 -4.65 -17.30
CA SER A 313 -13.51 -5.50 -18.21
C SER A 313 -13.54 -5.00 -19.68
N ASN A 314 -12.95 -3.85 -19.97
CA ASN A 314 -12.84 -3.28 -21.32
C ASN A 314 -11.40 -3.37 -21.85
N ASP A 315 -10.54 -4.14 -21.21
CA ASP A 315 -9.11 -4.28 -21.50
C ASP A 315 -8.33 -2.95 -21.35
N ALA A 316 -8.85 -2.00 -20.57
CA ALA A 316 -8.17 -0.76 -20.24
C ALA A 316 -7.45 -0.88 -18.88
N PRO A 317 -6.28 -0.26 -18.69
CA PRO A 317 -5.63 -0.23 -17.39
C PRO A 317 -6.57 0.35 -16.33
N ILE A 318 -6.73 -0.37 -15.22
CA ILE A 318 -7.45 0.14 -14.04
C ILE A 318 -6.77 1.44 -13.61
N ALA A 319 -7.57 2.49 -13.36
CA ALA A 319 -7.08 3.81 -12.96
C ALA A 319 -7.85 4.31 -11.73
N ILE A 320 -7.27 4.10 -10.55
CA ILE A 320 -7.82 4.56 -9.27
C ILE A 320 -7.13 5.87 -8.92
N ASN A 321 -7.80 7.00 -9.14
CA ASN A 321 -7.21 8.32 -8.92
C ASN A 321 -6.71 8.46 -7.48
N GLY A 322 -5.45 8.92 -7.32
CA GLY A 322 -4.82 9.09 -6.01
C GLY A 322 -4.59 7.79 -5.26
N LEU A 323 -4.34 6.69 -5.96
CA LEU A 323 -4.05 5.38 -5.37
C LEU A 323 -2.84 5.46 -4.43
N TRP A 324 -3.03 4.91 -3.22
CA TRP A 324 -2.02 4.80 -2.19
C TRP A 324 -1.78 3.34 -1.78
N GLY A 325 -2.39 2.88 -0.72
CA GLY A 325 -2.17 1.56 -0.15
C GLY A 325 -2.75 0.41 -0.96
N LEU A 326 -2.02 -0.69 -1.00
CA LEU A 326 -2.43 -1.99 -1.53
C LEU A 326 -2.12 -3.07 -0.51
N GLU A 327 -3.08 -3.95 -0.23
CA GLU A 327 -2.85 -5.10 0.66
C GLU A 327 -3.85 -6.23 0.35
N PHE A 328 -3.37 -7.47 0.38
CA PHE A 328 -4.22 -8.64 0.29
C PHE A 328 -4.76 -9.06 1.65
N ASP A 329 -5.95 -9.65 1.64
CA ASP A 329 -6.46 -10.34 2.81
C ASP A 329 -5.72 -11.67 3.03
N ASN A 330 -4.76 -11.67 3.94
CA ASN A 330 -3.89 -12.82 4.22
C ASN A 330 -4.57 -13.92 5.06
N ARG A 331 -5.86 -13.79 5.40
CA ARG A 331 -6.54 -14.72 6.32
C ARG A 331 -7.23 -15.90 5.66
N GLY A 332 -7.10 -16.05 4.36
CA GLY A 332 -7.86 -17.07 3.62
C GLY A 332 -9.38 -16.79 3.68
N ASN A 333 -10.15 -17.66 3.10
CA ASN A 333 -11.58 -17.51 2.82
C ASN A 333 -12.53 -17.55 4.05
N ASN A 334 -12.06 -17.31 5.29
CA ASN A 334 -12.81 -17.68 6.52
C ASN A 334 -13.25 -16.51 7.40
N GLU A 335 -13.32 -15.26 6.90
CA GLU A 335 -13.85 -14.16 7.71
C GLU A 335 -15.38 -14.04 7.61
N ALA A 336 -16.02 -13.98 8.79
CA ALA A 336 -17.42 -13.55 8.89
C ALA A 336 -17.54 -12.11 8.35
N GLY A 337 -18.14 -11.97 7.16
CA GLY A 337 -18.34 -10.68 6.47
C GLY A 337 -17.50 -10.45 5.22
N THR A 338 -16.43 -11.21 5.00
CA THR A 338 -15.83 -11.39 3.68
C THR A 338 -16.18 -12.82 3.25
N THR A 339 -17.28 -13.01 2.59
CA THR A 339 -17.36 -14.12 1.68
C THR A 339 -16.36 -13.81 0.57
N ALA A 340 -15.11 -14.27 0.70
CA ALA A 340 -14.39 -14.64 -0.50
C ALA A 340 -15.34 -15.58 -1.22
N ASN A 341 -16.03 -15.05 -2.18
CA ASN A 341 -16.85 -15.87 -3.06
C ASN A 341 -15.82 -16.81 -3.71
N PRO A 342 -15.92 -18.14 -3.53
CA PRO A 342 -15.00 -19.06 -4.17
C PRO A 342 -14.91 -18.85 -5.69
N SER A 343 -15.89 -18.14 -6.24
CA SER A 343 -15.96 -17.75 -7.65
C SER A 343 -15.24 -16.46 -8.02
N THR A 344 -14.73 -15.66 -7.05
CA THR A 344 -14.06 -14.38 -7.32
C THR A 344 -12.58 -14.34 -6.91
N GLY A 345 -12.05 -15.39 -6.29
CA GLY A 345 -10.67 -15.43 -5.82
C GLY A 345 -10.33 -14.45 -4.68
N PRO A 346 -9.05 -14.25 -4.37
CA PRO A 346 -8.60 -13.32 -3.36
C PRO A 346 -8.85 -11.85 -3.79
N ALA A 347 -9.12 -11.00 -2.81
CA ALA A 347 -9.34 -9.57 -3.03
C ALA A 347 -8.09 -8.76 -2.68
N LEU A 348 -7.65 -7.90 -3.59
CA LEU A 348 -6.67 -6.85 -3.33
C LEU A 348 -7.41 -5.62 -2.83
N PHE A 349 -7.22 -5.27 -1.56
CA PHE A 349 -7.78 -4.05 -0.98
C PHE A 349 -6.92 -2.85 -1.32
N PHE A 350 -7.56 -1.70 -1.52
CA PHE A 350 -6.86 -0.45 -1.83
C PHE A 350 -7.41 0.73 -1.01
N ALA A 351 -6.55 1.70 -0.77
CA ALA A 351 -6.90 3.02 -0.26
C ALA A 351 -6.47 4.09 -1.27
N ALA A 352 -7.29 5.12 -1.48
CA ALA A 352 -6.99 6.20 -2.41
C ALA A 352 -7.48 7.55 -1.91
N GLY A 353 -6.71 8.61 -2.19
CA GLY A 353 -7.09 10.01 -2.01
C GLY A 353 -7.64 10.58 -3.31
N ILE A 354 -8.93 10.43 -3.55
CA ILE A 354 -9.57 10.84 -4.80
C ILE A 354 -9.82 12.35 -4.85
N ASP A 355 -10.14 12.85 -6.06
CA ASP A 355 -10.49 14.26 -6.34
C ASP A 355 -9.43 15.25 -5.79
N GLY A 356 -8.17 15.02 -6.16
CA GLY A 356 -7.06 15.87 -5.71
C GLY A 356 -6.81 15.78 -4.20
N TYR A 357 -7.07 14.61 -3.61
CA TYR A 357 -6.93 14.29 -2.16
C TYR A 357 -7.96 14.97 -1.25
N ALA A 358 -9.00 15.58 -1.82
CA ALA A 358 -10.10 16.18 -1.04
C ALA A 358 -10.99 15.10 -0.40
N HIS A 359 -11.10 13.95 -1.04
CA HIS A 359 -11.94 12.83 -0.65
C HIS A 359 -11.13 11.55 -0.50
N GLY A 360 -11.72 10.51 0.10
CA GLY A 360 -11.10 9.20 0.27
C GLY A 360 -11.94 8.08 -0.33
N LEU A 361 -11.27 7.01 -0.72
CA LEU A 361 -11.90 5.80 -1.21
C LEU A 361 -11.17 4.57 -0.64
N PHE A 362 -11.93 3.63 -0.11
CA PHE A 362 -11.49 2.29 0.26
C PHE A 362 -12.28 1.28 -0.57
N GLY A 363 -11.62 0.33 -1.19
CA GLY A 363 -12.25 -0.62 -2.08
C GLY A 363 -11.43 -1.88 -2.31
N THR A 364 -11.88 -2.70 -3.25
CA THR A 364 -11.24 -3.96 -3.63
C THR A 364 -11.12 -4.11 -5.14
N LEU A 365 -10.12 -4.89 -5.55
CA LEU A 365 -9.98 -5.48 -6.88
C LEU A 365 -10.02 -6.99 -6.75
N THR A 366 -10.85 -7.64 -7.56
CA THR A 366 -10.95 -9.11 -7.62
C THR A 366 -10.79 -9.57 -9.06
N PRO A 367 -10.14 -10.72 -9.31
CA PRO A 367 -10.07 -11.27 -10.67
C PRO A 367 -11.48 -11.61 -11.16
N THR A 368 -11.71 -11.50 -12.47
CA THR A 368 -12.94 -11.98 -13.09
C THR A 368 -12.97 -13.53 -13.06
N ALA A 369 -14.14 -14.13 -13.21
CA ALA A 369 -14.28 -15.60 -13.25
C ALA A 369 -13.43 -16.23 -14.38
N ALA A 370 -13.22 -15.52 -15.49
CA ALA A 370 -12.36 -15.99 -16.57
C ALA A 370 -10.89 -16.07 -16.16
N GLN A 371 -10.44 -15.17 -15.25
CA GLN A 371 -9.07 -15.17 -14.72
C GLN A 371 -8.79 -16.34 -13.80
N LEU A 372 -9.77 -16.79 -13.02
CA LEU A 372 -9.61 -17.90 -12.09
C LEU A 372 -9.42 -19.26 -12.78
N THR A 373 -9.70 -19.33 -14.09
CA THR A 373 -9.51 -20.54 -14.91
C THR A 373 -8.25 -20.44 -15.79
N ALA A 374 -7.56 -19.29 -15.80
CA ALA A 374 -6.28 -19.13 -16.48
C ALA A 374 -5.18 -19.87 -15.70
N GLU A 375 -4.32 -20.58 -16.40
CA GLU A 375 -3.12 -21.18 -15.79
C GLU A 375 -2.17 -20.04 -15.38
N ASP A 376 -1.57 -20.16 -14.19
CA ASP A 376 -0.53 -19.26 -13.73
C ASP A 376 0.64 -19.24 -14.73
N HIS A 377 1.37 -18.14 -14.81
CA HIS A 377 2.64 -18.11 -15.52
C HIS A 377 3.67 -18.92 -14.72
N GLU A 378 3.96 -20.14 -15.14
CA GLU A 378 5.09 -20.94 -14.68
C GLU A 378 6.33 -20.67 -15.55
#